data_ac68dc6a39cf55613ad02d4956a182a9
#
_entry.id   ac68dc6a39cf55613ad02d4956a182a9
#
_cell.length_a   1.000
_cell.length_b   1.000
_cell.length_c   1.000
_cell.angle_alpha   90.00
_cell.angle_beta   90.00
_cell.angle_gamma   90.00
#
_symmetry.space_group_name_H-M   'P 1'
#
loop_
_entity.id
_entity.type
_entity.pdbx_description
1 polymer ?
#
loop_
_entity_poly.entity_id
_entity_poly.type
_entity_poly.pdbx_seq_one_letter_code
_entity_poly.pdbx_strand_id
1 'polypeptide(L)'
;MQILMAHFKNYKKEVLSAIISIFIVAFVAVWQPRLLQYVLTAIVQDNQAEVRNYGIQLIILALVGIIAGIVNVYSAARVAQGVTSDLREEVYTKIQNFSFGNIEKFSTGSLVVRLINDMNQVTNMIMTIFMQVFRVPLILIGAFILGIITVPRLWWLEVLMVVLIMGITGIIF
;
A
#
# COMPACT_ATOMS: atom_id res chain seq x y z
N MET A 1 -9.72 6.07 16.77
CA MET A 1 -8.96 6.75 15.71
C MET A 1 -7.92 7.74 16.25
N GLN A 2 -8.26 8.59 17.24
CA GLN A 2 -7.29 9.54 17.85
C GLN A 2 -6.11 8.85 18.56
N ILE A 3 -6.33 7.74 19.26
CA ILE A 3 -5.31 6.97 19.97
C ILE A 3 -4.28 6.38 18.98
N LEU A 4 -4.74 5.78 17.90
CA LEU A 4 -3.86 5.28 16.84
C LEU A 4 -2.97 6.38 16.23
N MET A 5 -3.53 7.56 15.96
CA MET A 5 -2.76 8.68 15.42
C MET A 5 -1.66 9.19 16.35
N ALA A 6 -1.84 9.07 17.66
CA ALA A 6 -0.82 9.46 18.63
C ALA A 6 0.41 8.54 18.54
N HIS A 7 0.21 7.23 18.37
CA HIS A 7 1.30 6.26 18.28
C HIS A 7 2.07 6.36 16.95
N PHE A 8 1.41 6.75 15.84
CA PHE A 8 2.10 7.01 14.57
C PHE A 8 3.18 8.11 14.67
N LYS A 9 3.04 9.04 15.60
CA LYS A 9 4.05 10.09 15.83
C LYS A 9 5.40 9.56 16.27
N ASN A 10 5.45 8.40 16.90
CA ASN A 10 6.69 7.77 17.35
C ASN A 10 7.47 7.16 16.20
N TYR A 11 6.79 6.81 15.08
CA TYR A 11 7.33 6.12 13.91
C TYR A 11 7.37 7.00 12.66
N LYS A 12 7.58 8.32 12.82
CA LYS A 12 7.52 9.29 11.71
C LYS A 12 8.49 8.97 10.56
N LYS A 13 9.68 8.47 10.86
CA LYS A 13 10.69 8.14 9.85
C LYS A 13 10.25 6.96 9.00
N GLU A 14 9.72 5.94 9.63
CA GLU A 14 9.20 4.73 9.00
C GLU A 14 7.94 5.04 8.17
N VAL A 15 7.04 5.86 8.69
CA VAL A 15 5.84 6.34 7.98
C VAL A 15 6.25 7.16 6.74
N LEU A 16 7.21 8.08 6.89
CA LEU A 16 7.71 8.87 5.76
C LEU A 16 8.37 7.98 4.70
N SER A 17 9.21 7.04 5.13
CA SER A 17 9.85 6.06 4.24
C SER A 17 8.81 5.21 3.51
N ALA A 18 7.76 4.74 4.19
CA ALA A 18 6.66 4.01 3.58
C ALA A 18 5.93 4.85 2.53
N ILE A 19 5.62 6.11 2.84
CA ILE A 19 4.94 7.02 1.91
C ILE A 19 5.81 7.28 0.68
N ILE A 20 7.09 7.60 0.84
CA ILE A 20 8.00 7.85 -0.29
C ILE A 20 8.10 6.61 -1.18
N SER A 21 8.28 5.44 -0.58
CA SER A 21 8.39 4.19 -1.34
C SER A 21 7.09 3.83 -2.07
N ILE A 22 5.91 4.14 -1.53
CA ILE A 22 4.62 3.97 -2.23
C ILE A 22 4.59 4.81 -3.51
N PHE A 23 5.00 6.09 -3.44
CA PHE A 23 5.04 6.97 -4.61
C PHE A 23 5.99 6.42 -5.68
N ILE A 24 7.17 5.94 -5.29
CA ILE A 24 8.14 5.35 -6.23
C ILE A 24 7.55 4.09 -6.88
N VAL A 25 6.97 3.19 -6.09
CA VAL A 25 6.35 1.95 -6.61
C VAL A 25 5.18 2.26 -7.54
N ALA A 26 4.34 3.24 -7.20
CA ALA A 26 3.23 3.66 -8.05
C ALA A 26 3.74 4.29 -9.36
N PHE A 27 4.76 5.13 -9.29
CA PHE A 27 5.39 5.70 -10.49
C PHE A 27 5.96 4.61 -11.40
N VAL A 28 6.69 3.66 -10.85
CA VAL A 28 7.24 2.52 -11.61
C VAL A 28 6.11 1.73 -12.28
N ALA A 29 5.05 1.41 -11.55
CA ALA A 29 3.92 0.62 -12.07
C ALA A 29 3.21 1.33 -13.23
N VAL A 30 3.10 2.65 -13.20
CA VAL A 30 2.46 3.45 -14.26
C VAL A 30 3.40 3.66 -15.45
N TRP A 31 4.70 3.84 -15.22
CA TRP A 31 5.67 4.16 -16.27
C TRP A 31 6.17 2.93 -17.03
N GLN A 32 6.19 1.77 -16.40
CA GLN A 32 6.69 0.52 -16.98
C GLN A 32 5.97 0.12 -18.29
N PRO A 33 4.62 0.15 -18.41
CA PRO A 33 3.93 -0.16 -19.65
C PRO A 33 4.31 0.78 -20.80
N ARG A 34 4.57 2.05 -20.50
CA ARG A 34 4.97 3.04 -21.50
C ARG A 34 6.38 2.77 -22.04
N LEU A 35 7.33 2.44 -21.18
CA LEU A 35 8.65 2.02 -21.64
C LEU A 35 8.59 0.73 -22.48
N LEU A 36 7.75 -0.22 -22.09
CA LEU A 36 7.53 -1.42 -22.88
C LEU A 36 6.99 -1.10 -24.27
N GLN A 37 6.07 -0.15 -24.39
CA GLN A 37 5.56 0.34 -25.68
C GLN A 37 6.69 0.90 -26.53
N TYR A 38 7.61 1.70 -25.97
CA TYR A 38 8.76 2.22 -26.72
C TYR A 38 9.70 1.11 -27.19
N VAL A 39 9.96 0.09 -26.38
CA VAL A 39 10.74 -1.09 -26.79
C VAL A 39 10.08 -1.80 -27.97
N LEU A 40 8.76 -2.06 -27.88
CA LEU A 40 8.02 -2.72 -28.95
C LEU A 40 8.03 -1.90 -30.26
N THR A 41 7.87 -0.60 -30.17
CA THR A 41 7.93 0.29 -31.34
C THR A 41 9.32 0.29 -31.97
N ALA A 42 10.39 0.33 -31.17
CA ALA A 42 11.76 0.26 -31.66
C ALA A 42 12.08 -1.09 -32.34
N ILE A 43 11.51 -2.20 -31.84
CA ILE A 43 11.63 -3.52 -32.46
C ILE A 43 10.95 -3.51 -33.86
N VAL A 44 9.74 -2.98 -33.97
CA VAL A 44 9.00 -2.91 -35.25
C VAL A 44 9.73 -2.03 -36.28
N GLN A 45 10.44 -0.99 -35.80
CA GLN A 45 11.25 -0.11 -36.65
C GLN A 45 12.65 -0.64 -36.95
N ASP A 46 12.99 -1.85 -36.48
CA ASP A 46 14.31 -2.49 -36.60
C ASP A 46 15.48 -1.60 -36.07
N ASN A 47 15.19 -0.74 -35.10
CA ASN A 47 16.17 0.17 -34.51
C ASN A 47 16.83 -0.46 -33.28
N GLN A 48 17.88 -1.24 -33.49
CA GLN A 48 18.59 -1.96 -32.43
C GLN A 48 19.17 -1.02 -31.36
N ALA A 49 19.55 0.21 -31.71
CA ALA A 49 20.11 1.16 -30.75
C ALA A 49 19.03 1.62 -29.73
N GLU A 50 17.82 1.91 -30.21
CA GLU A 50 16.69 2.28 -29.34
C GLU A 50 16.18 1.10 -28.51
N VAL A 51 16.10 -0.11 -29.08
CA VAL A 51 15.76 -1.33 -28.35
C VAL A 51 16.68 -1.52 -27.14
N ARG A 52 17.99 -1.39 -27.37
CA ARG A 52 18.99 -1.50 -26.29
C ARG A 52 18.81 -0.40 -25.25
N ASN A 53 18.60 0.85 -25.65
CA ASN A 53 18.48 1.99 -24.74
C ASN A 53 17.22 1.87 -23.86
N TYR A 54 16.05 1.63 -24.47
CA TYR A 54 14.80 1.46 -23.72
C TYR A 54 14.79 0.17 -22.90
N GLY A 55 15.45 -0.89 -23.37
CA GLY A 55 15.62 -2.14 -22.64
C GLY A 55 16.42 -1.92 -21.34
N ILE A 56 17.53 -1.17 -21.40
CA ILE A 56 18.33 -0.82 -20.22
C ILE A 56 17.49 0.03 -19.24
N GLN A 57 16.76 1.03 -19.74
CA GLN A 57 15.89 1.86 -18.90
C GLN A 57 14.82 1.01 -18.20
N LEU A 58 14.25 0.02 -18.87
CA LEU A 58 13.25 -0.87 -18.32
C LEU A 58 13.83 -1.75 -17.19
N ILE A 59 15.06 -2.24 -17.37
CA ILE A 59 15.78 -2.99 -16.34
C ILE A 59 16.07 -2.10 -15.11
N ILE A 60 16.56 -0.88 -15.33
CA ILE A 60 16.83 0.06 -14.23
C ILE A 60 15.54 0.39 -13.49
N LEU A 61 14.45 0.66 -14.21
CA LEU A 61 13.16 0.95 -13.62
C LEU A 61 12.64 -0.23 -12.79
N ALA A 62 12.80 -1.47 -13.29
CA ALA A 62 12.42 -2.67 -12.56
C ALA A 62 13.24 -2.83 -11.26
N LEU A 63 14.55 -2.59 -11.29
CA LEU A 63 15.41 -2.63 -10.10
C LEU A 63 14.99 -1.57 -9.07
N VAL A 64 14.71 -0.36 -9.51
CA VAL A 64 14.17 0.71 -8.64
C VAL A 64 12.85 0.28 -8.01
N GLY A 65 11.95 -0.33 -8.80
CA GLY A 65 10.68 -0.85 -8.30
C GLY A 65 10.83 -1.94 -7.24
N ILE A 66 11.77 -2.87 -7.44
CA ILE A 66 12.07 -3.94 -6.49
C ILE A 66 12.59 -3.35 -5.17
N ILE A 67 13.59 -2.46 -5.25
CA ILE A 67 14.17 -1.83 -4.06
C ILE A 67 13.11 -1.03 -3.31
N ALA A 68 12.34 -0.20 -4.01
CA ALA A 68 11.25 0.57 -3.41
C ALA A 68 10.16 -0.33 -2.80
N GLY A 69 9.84 -1.45 -3.44
CA GLY A 69 8.90 -2.45 -2.92
C GLY A 69 9.38 -3.08 -1.61
N ILE A 70 10.65 -3.47 -1.53
CA ILE A 70 11.26 -4.02 -0.31
C ILE A 70 11.23 -2.98 0.83
N VAL A 71 11.65 -1.74 0.53
CA VAL A 71 11.62 -0.64 1.50
C VAL A 71 10.20 -0.36 1.99
N ASN A 72 9.20 -0.41 1.09
CA ASN A 72 7.79 -0.22 1.43
C ASN A 72 7.30 -1.28 2.42
N VAL A 73 7.51 -2.57 2.10
CA VAL A 73 7.08 -3.68 2.97
C VAL A 73 7.78 -3.61 4.33
N TYR A 74 9.08 -3.35 4.35
CA TYR A 74 9.85 -3.24 5.58
C TYR A 74 9.35 -2.07 6.46
N SER A 75 9.17 -0.90 5.87
CA SER A 75 8.69 0.29 6.59
C SER A 75 7.26 0.11 7.10
N ALA A 76 6.36 -0.43 6.28
CA ALA A 76 4.99 -0.74 6.67
C ALA A 76 4.94 -1.75 7.84
N ALA A 77 5.77 -2.81 7.78
CA ALA A 77 5.87 -3.80 8.85
C ALA A 77 6.39 -3.19 10.15
N ARG A 78 7.42 -2.32 10.08
CA ARG A 78 7.95 -1.61 11.25
C ARG A 78 6.89 -0.73 11.90
N VAL A 79 6.15 0.04 11.12
CA VAL A 79 5.05 0.89 11.62
C VAL A 79 3.96 0.03 12.25
N ALA A 80 3.51 -1.03 11.55
CA ALA A 80 2.44 -1.89 12.02
C ALA A 80 2.81 -2.59 13.33
N GLN A 81 3.99 -3.19 13.41
CA GLN A 81 4.47 -3.89 14.62
C GLN A 81 4.71 -2.91 15.77
N GLY A 82 5.32 -1.75 15.51
CA GLY A 82 5.59 -0.75 16.54
C GLY A 82 4.32 -0.21 17.15
N VAL A 83 3.39 0.27 16.32
CA VAL A 83 2.08 0.80 16.78
C VAL A 83 1.29 -0.28 17.53
N THR A 84 1.28 -1.52 17.03
CA THR A 84 0.58 -2.62 17.72
C THR A 84 1.24 -2.99 19.05
N SER A 85 2.57 -2.92 19.15
CA SER A 85 3.29 -3.14 20.41
C SER A 85 2.92 -2.10 21.47
N ASP A 86 2.93 -0.81 21.06
CA ASP A 86 2.55 0.29 21.96
C ASP A 86 1.10 0.14 22.44
N LEU A 87 0.18 -0.21 21.55
CA LEU A 87 -1.23 -0.47 21.88
C LEU A 87 -1.39 -1.68 22.82
N ARG A 88 -0.62 -2.74 22.59
CA ARG A 88 -0.66 -3.93 23.44
C ARG A 88 -0.23 -3.60 24.88
N GLU A 89 0.82 -2.80 25.02
CA GLU A 89 1.30 -2.33 26.33
C GLU A 89 0.24 -1.47 27.04
N GLU A 90 -0.40 -0.54 26.31
CA GLU A 90 -1.47 0.30 26.87
C GLU A 90 -2.67 -0.54 27.34
N VAL A 91 -3.12 -1.50 26.50
CA VAL A 91 -4.24 -2.39 26.85
C VAL A 91 -3.87 -3.29 28.03
N TYR A 92 -2.66 -3.85 28.05
CA TYR A 92 -2.17 -4.68 29.14
C TYR A 92 -2.14 -3.91 30.47
N THR A 93 -1.60 -2.69 30.47
CA THR A 93 -1.58 -1.81 31.66
C THR A 93 -2.99 -1.50 32.13
N LYS A 94 -3.92 -1.30 31.20
CA LYS A 94 -5.33 -1.04 31.54
C LYS A 94 -6.01 -2.26 32.19
N ILE A 95 -5.72 -3.47 31.67
CA ILE A 95 -6.23 -4.72 32.26
C ILE A 95 -5.68 -4.95 33.66
N GLN A 96 -4.40 -4.63 33.92
CA GLN A 96 -3.80 -4.75 35.24
C GLN A 96 -4.47 -3.85 36.28
N ASN A 97 -5.01 -2.71 35.87
CA ASN A 97 -5.71 -1.77 36.71
C ASN A 97 -7.22 -2.10 36.90
N PHE A 98 -7.70 -3.24 36.38
CA PHE A 98 -9.07 -3.65 36.60
C PHE A 98 -9.29 -4.14 38.03
N SER A 99 -10.41 -3.72 38.63
CA SER A 99 -10.85 -4.26 39.90
C SER A 99 -11.35 -5.70 39.76
N PHE A 100 -11.35 -6.48 40.86
CA PHE A 100 -11.85 -7.87 40.86
C PHE A 100 -13.24 -8.01 40.26
N GLY A 101 -14.16 -7.09 40.51
CA GLY A 101 -15.50 -7.11 39.93
C GLY A 101 -15.56 -6.88 38.41
N ASN A 102 -14.53 -6.26 37.82
CA ASN A 102 -14.41 -6.12 36.37
C ASN A 102 -13.83 -7.38 35.70
N ILE A 103 -12.95 -8.10 36.41
CA ILE A 103 -12.36 -9.36 35.93
C ILE A 103 -13.41 -10.46 35.89
N GLU A 104 -14.35 -10.49 36.86
CA GLU A 104 -15.47 -11.45 36.87
C GLU A 104 -16.43 -11.27 35.68
N LYS A 105 -16.62 -10.04 35.22
CA LYS A 105 -17.44 -9.77 34.00
C LYS A 105 -16.81 -10.24 32.72
N PHE A 106 -15.49 -10.23 32.63
CA PHE A 106 -14.74 -10.65 31.43
C PHE A 106 -13.93 -11.88 31.84
N SER A 107 -14.29 -13.07 31.34
CA SER A 107 -13.50 -14.27 31.61
C SER A 107 -12.03 -14.02 31.18
N THR A 108 -11.07 -14.45 32.00
CA THR A 108 -9.62 -14.27 31.75
C THR A 108 -9.20 -14.78 30.39
N GLY A 109 -9.80 -15.91 29.94
CA GLY A 109 -9.57 -16.47 28.61
C GLY A 109 -10.01 -15.54 27.48
N SER A 110 -11.16 -14.86 27.61
CA SER A 110 -11.64 -13.92 26.60
C SER A 110 -10.74 -12.67 26.49
N LEU A 111 -10.19 -12.18 27.59
CA LEU A 111 -9.26 -11.05 27.58
C LEU A 111 -7.95 -11.39 26.88
N VAL A 112 -7.41 -12.60 27.12
CA VAL A 112 -6.18 -13.08 26.46
C VAL A 112 -6.40 -13.26 24.95
N VAL A 113 -7.53 -13.88 24.57
CA VAL A 113 -7.86 -14.04 23.14
C VAL A 113 -8.00 -12.72 22.43
N ARG A 114 -8.65 -11.72 23.05
CA ARG A 114 -8.76 -10.37 22.49
C ARG A 114 -7.40 -9.69 22.38
N LEU A 115 -6.57 -9.79 23.40
CA LEU A 115 -5.23 -9.19 23.39
C LEU A 115 -4.34 -9.75 22.27
N ILE A 116 -4.54 -11.01 21.88
CA ILE A 116 -3.77 -11.64 20.81
C ILE A 116 -4.43 -11.40 19.43
N ASN A 117 -5.71 -11.78 19.29
CA ASN A 117 -6.37 -11.78 17.99
C ASN A 117 -6.71 -10.38 17.48
N ASP A 118 -7.26 -9.51 18.37
CA ASP A 118 -7.63 -8.16 17.97
C ASP A 118 -6.38 -7.34 17.63
N MET A 119 -5.27 -7.53 18.36
CA MET A 119 -4.00 -6.86 18.07
C MET A 119 -3.39 -7.35 16.75
N ASN A 120 -3.52 -8.63 16.40
CA ASN A 120 -3.11 -9.13 15.09
C ASN A 120 -3.96 -8.53 13.96
N GLN A 121 -5.25 -8.35 14.17
CA GLN A 121 -6.12 -7.67 13.20
C GLN A 121 -5.71 -6.20 13.01
N VAL A 122 -5.38 -5.49 14.08
CA VAL A 122 -4.86 -4.11 14.01
C VAL A 122 -3.55 -4.06 13.20
N THR A 123 -2.62 -5.00 13.46
CA THR A 123 -1.38 -5.11 12.67
C THR A 123 -1.69 -5.26 11.19
N ASN A 124 -2.57 -6.22 10.83
CA ASN A 124 -2.94 -6.49 9.45
C ASN A 124 -3.66 -5.30 8.80
N MET A 125 -4.51 -4.59 9.55
CA MET A 125 -5.18 -3.38 9.08
C MET A 125 -4.16 -2.28 8.73
N ILE A 126 -3.20 -2.02 9.60
CA ILE A 126 -2.14 -1.02 9.35
C ILE A 126 -1.30 -1.43 8.13
N MET A 127 -0.89 -2.70 8.03
CA MET A 127 -0.19 -3.23 6.86
C MET A 127 -0.99 -3.00 5.57
N THR A 128 -2.27 -3.34 5.57
CA THR A 128 -3.16 -3.18 4.41
C THR A 128 -3.29 -1.72 3.99
N ILE A 129 -3.38 -0.80 4.94
CA ILE A 129 -3.44 0.65 4.66
C ILE A 129 -2.19 1.10 3.90
N PHE A 130 -0.99 0.75 4.38
CA PHE A 130 0.26 1.16 3.72
C PHE A 130 0.55 0.41 2.42
N MET A 131 0.13 -0.85 2.30
CA MET A 131 0.43 -1.66 1.12
C MET A 131 -0.61 -1.53 0.00
N GLN A 132 -1.88 -1.26 0.33
CA GLN A 132 -2.98 -1.27 -0.64
C GLN A 132 -3.77 0.04 -0.69
N VAL A 133 -4.27 0.53 0.46
CA VAL A 133 -5.20 1.66 0.49
C VAL A 133 -4.59 2.93 -0.10
N PHE A 134 -3.32 3.20 0.16
CA PHE A 134 -2.63 4.34 -0.45
C PHE A 134 -2.12 4.06 -1.86
N ARG A 135 -1.68 2.83 -2.13
CA ARG A 135 -1.07 2.46 -3.41
C ARG A 135 -2.07 2.40 -4.55
N VAL A 136 -3.24 1.78 -4.32
CA VAL A 136 -4.23 1.55 -5.39
C VAL A 136 -4.76 2.86 -5.98
N PRO A 137 -5.18 3.88 -5.20
CA PRO A 137 -5.61 5.16 -5.76
C PRO A 137 -4.51 5.88 -6.54
N LEU A 138 -3.26 5.82 -6.07
CA LEU A 138 -2.13 6.45 -6.76
C LEU A 138 -1.88 5.83 -8.14
N ILE A 139 -1.92 4.50 -8.23
CA ILE A 139 -1.77 3.79 -9.51
C ILE A 139 -2.95 4.12 -10.42
N LEU A 140 -4.17 4.14 -9.90
CA LEU A 140 -5.37 4.44 -10.68
C LEU A 140 -5.32 5.85 -11.26
N ILE A 141 -4.98 6.85 -10.45
CA ILE A 141 -4.84 8.24 -10.90
C ILE A 141 -3.72 8.34 -11.93
N GLY A 142 -2.56 7.72 -11.66
CA GLY A 142 -1.42 7.73 -12.58
C GLY A 142 -1.74 7.05 -13.92
N ALA A 143 -2.42 5.91 -13.90
CA ALA A 143 -2.85 5.21 -15.10
C ALA A 143 -3.85 6.03 -15.91
N PHE A 144 -4.82 6.66 -15.24
CA PHE A 144 -5.81 7.51 -15.89
C PHE A 144 -5.17 8.73 -16.57
N ILE A 145 -4.24 9.42 -15.89
CA ILE A 145 -3.49 10.52 -16.49
C ILE A 145 -2.69 10.05 -17.71
N LEU A 146 -2.00 8.91 -17.58
CA LEU A 146 -1.19 8.38 -18.67
C LEU A 146 -2.04 7.95 -19.87
N GLY A 147 -3.20 7.35 -19.63
CA GLY A 147 -4.14 6.94 -20.66
C GLY A 147 -4.67 8.13 -21.46
N ILE A 148 -5.10 9.20 -20.79
CA ILE A 148 -5.55 10.43 -21.44
C ILE A 148 -4.43 11.05 -22.31
N ILE A 149 -3.18 11.05 -21.82
CA ILE A 149 -2.04 11.61 -22.57
C ILE A 149 -1.71 10.73 -23.78
N THR A 150 -1.82 9.41 -23.64
CA THR A 150 -1.40 8.46 -24.69
C THR A 150 -2.45 8.30 -25.76
N VAL A 151 -3.73 8.23 -25.39
CA VAL A 151 -4.87 8.01 -26.32
C VAL A 151 -6.04 8.93 -25.96
N PRO A 152 -5.95 10.23 -26.27
CA PRO A 152 -6.95 11.22 -25.86
C PRO A 152 -8.38 10.94 -26.35
N ARG A 153 -8.52 10.19 -27.44
CA ARG A 153 -9.84 9.84 -27.99
C ARG A 153 -10.60 8.77 -27.20
N LEU A 154 -9.91 8.00 -26.36
CA LEU A 154 -10.48 6.84 -25.65
C LEU A 154 -10.69 7.08 -24.15
N TRP A 155 -10.55 8.32 -23.66
CA TRP A 155 -10.73 8.66 -22.23
C TRP A 155 -12.07 8.19 -21.64
N TRP A 156 -13.13 8.18 -22.46
CA TRP A 156 -14.45 7.73 -22.06
C TRP A 156 -14.50 6.22 -21.75
N LEU A 157 -13.66 5.41 -22.44
CA LEU A 157 -13.52 3.98 -22.15
C LEU A 157 -12.90 3.74 -20.77
N GLU A 158 -11.92 4.55 -20.37
CA GLU A 158 -11.30 4.46 -19.05
C GLU A 158 -12.32 4.80 -17.95
N VAL A 159 -13.10 5.86 -18.14
CA VAL A 159 -14.19 6.23 -17.22
C VAL A 159 -15.21 5.09 -17.12
N LEU A 160 -15.62 4.53 -18.25
CA LEU A 160 -16.58 3.43 -18.30
C LEU A 160 -16.04 2.19 -17.55
N MET A 161 -14.77 1.84 -17.72
CA MET A 161 -14.14 0.74 -17.00
C MET A 161 -14.10 0.97 -15.48
N VAL A 162 -13.78 2.18 -15.03
CA VAL A 162 -13.80 2.54 -13.60
C VAL A 162 -15.21 2.41 -13.03
N VAL A 163 -16.21 2.92 -13.73
CA VAL A 163 -17.63 2.83 -13.32
C VAL A 163 -18.09 1.38 -13.24
N LEU A 164 -17.73 0.55 -14.23
CA LEU A 164 -18.07 -0.89 -14.22
C LEU A 164 -17.42 -1.60 -13.03
N ILE A 165 -16.13 -1.37 -12.78
CA ILE A 165 -15.43 -1.99 -11.65
C ILE A 165 -16.07 -1.57 -10.33
N MET A 166 -16.35 -0.28 -10.14
CA MET A 166 -17.01 0.21 -8.93
C MET A 166 -18.42 -0.34 -8.77
N GLY A 167 -19.18 -0.44 -9.87
CA GLY A 167 -20.52 -1.00 -9.87
C GLY A 167 -20.53 -2.49 -9.49
N ILE A 168 -19.64 -3.29 -10.08
CA ILE A 168 -19.52 -4.71 -9.76
C ILE A 168 -19.08 -4.89 -8.31
N THR A 169 -18.10 -4.10 -7.84
CA THR A 169 -17.63 -4.18 -6.45
C THR A 169 -18.74 -3.81 -5.47
N GLY A 170 -19.55 -2.78 -5.76
CA GLY A 170 -20.67 -2.38 -4.92
C GLY A 170 -21.86 -3.34 -4.89
N ILE A 171 -21.96 -4.27 -5.86
CA ILE A 171 -22.96 -5.34 -5.87
C ILE A 171 -22.52 -6.56 -5.06
N ILE A 172 -21.19 -6.79 -4.99
CA ILE A 172 -20.62 -7.98 -4.33
C ILE A 172 -20.43 -7.73 -2.82
N PHE A 173 -20.25 -6.49 -2.40
CA PHE A 173 -20.07 -6.08 -1.00
C PHE A 173 -21.24 -5.26 -0.49
#